data_290f3a3d8229afc8e453856ce3d98740
#
_entry.id   290f3a3d8229afc8e453856ce3d98740
#
_cell.length_a   1.000
_cell.length_b   1.000
_cell.length_c   1.000
_cell.angle_alpha   90.00
_cell.angle_beta   90.00
_cell.angle_gamma   90.00
#
_symmetry.space_group_name_H-M   'P 1'
#
loop_
_entity.id
_entity.type
_entity.pdbx_description
1 polymer ?
#
loop_
_entity_poly.entity_id
_entity_poly.type
_entity_poly.pdbx_seq_one_letter_code
_entity_poly.pdbx_strand_id
1 'polypeptide(L)'
;MSLPTRTPGRTLALLHARARATGRLADPSWPERLAEDLRELGADWRESAQVCADAAWTARSTGHSVLTLMSPEQVAAPGQDAITARAFRHLYLSALRYDFRCRALQAFVEQLPAGTRTSLDCYSLALYAFALLGQSRPEGLALLDEVLAAAGDHAKTRHVLLHGLWLGQDLDRGAERLLALSSGPPFDTGTDPIALFRMAGALRRLGRYDEGLTAIDQALDLLPPGDLTVHADLVRERALISAARDIDQRPRARTGGTAS
;
A
#
# COMPACT_ATOMS: atom_id res chain seq x y z
N MET A 1 24.13 12.37 3.84
CA MET A 1 24.16 11.29 4.84
C MET A 1 24.21 9.97 4.09
N SER A 2 25.33 9.23 4.20
CA SER A 2 25.48 7.92 3.54
C SER A 2 24.54 6.93 4.20
N LEU A 3 23.73 6.22 3.40
CA LEU A 3 22.92 5.10 3.86
C LEU A 3 23.87 4.04 4.46
N PRO A 4 23.53 3.43 5.61
CA PRO A 4 24.33 2.35 6.15
C PRO A 4 24.37 1.21 5.14
N THR A 5 25.57 0.82 4.73
CA THR A 5 25.81 -0.34 3.87
C THR A 5 25.23 -1.58 4.56
N ARG A 6 24.14 -2.12 4.01
CA ARG A 6 23.52 -3.35 4.51
C ARG A 6 24.51 -4.49 4.42
N THR A 7 24.83 -5.11 5.55
CA THR A 7 25.64 -6.31 5.58
C THR A 7 24.88 -7.44 4.86
N PRO A 8 25.44 -8.11 3.85
CA PRO A 8 24.73 -9.16 3.08
C PRO A 8 24.09 -10.25 3.95
N GLY A 9 24.73 -10.61 5.07
CA GLY A 9 24.20 -11.58 6.04
C GLY A 9 22.92 -11.14 6.73
N ARG A 10 22.77 -9.84 7.03
CA ARG A 10 21.56 -9.31 7.65
C ARG A 10 20.36 -9.33 6.69
N THR A 11 20.57 -8.99 5.43
CA THR A 11 19.52 -9.07 4.40
C THR A 11 19.03 -10.51 4.24
N LEU A 12 19.94 -11.49 4.21
CA LEU A 12 19.59 -12.90 4.13
C LEU A 12 18.80 -13.37 5.36
N ALA A 13 19.20 -12.95 6.57
CA ALA A 13 18.49 -13.28 7.82
C ALA A 13 17.04 -12.74 7.82
N LEU A 14 16.82 -11.52 7.30
CA LEU A 14 15.47 -10.95 7.16
C LEU A 14 14.62 -11.68 6.13
N LEU A 15 15.20 -12.11 5.02
CA LEU A 15 14.51 -12.96 4.03
C LEU A 15 14.13 -14.32 4.64
N HIS A 16 15.00 -14.89 5.46
CA HIS A 16 14.68 -16.14 6.18
C HIS A 16 13.61 -15.93 7.24
N ALA A 17 13.62 -14.83 8.00
CA ALA A 17 12.56 -14.49 8.95
C ALA A 17 11.21 -14.38 8.25
N ARG A 18 11.16 -13.70 7.10
CA ARG A 18 9.98 -13.62 6.24
C ARG A 18 9.50 -15.00 5.78
N ALA A 19 10.41 -15.83 5.25
CA ALA A 19 10.07 -17.16 4.77
C ALA A 19 9.53 -18.06 5.91
N ARG A 20 10.12 -17.96 7.10
CA ARG A 20 9.63 -18.68 8.30
C ARG A 20 8.22 -18.20 8.70
N ALA A 21 7.97 -16.90 8.68
CA ALA A 21 6.66 -16.35 9.01
C ALA A 21 5.58 -16.86 8.04
N THR A 22 5.83 -16.75 6.73
CA THR A 22 4.88 -17.20 5.71
C THR A 22 4.67 -18.71 5.69
N GLY A 23 5.69 -19.50 5.99
CA GLY A 23 5.59 -20.98 6.11
C GLY A 23 4.84 -21.46 7.35
N ARG A 24 4.53 -20.58 8.30
CA ARG A 24 3.89 -20.93 9.59
C ARG A 24 2.49 -20.34 9.75
N LEU A 25 1.87 -19.87 8.70
CA LEU A 25 0.57 -19.18 8.79
C LEU A 25 -0.56 -20.01 9.41
N ALA A 26 -0.44 -21.34 9.42
CA ALA A 26 -1.38 -22.22 10.11
C ALA A 26 -1.21 -22.23 11.64
N ASP A 27 -0.10 -21.70 12.17
CA ASP A 27 0.17 -21.62 13.59
C ASP A 27 -0.31 -20.26 14.14
N PRO A 28 -1.28 -20.23 15.07
CA PRO A 28 -1.83 -18.97 15.58
C PRO A 28 -0.80 -18.03 16.20
N SER A 29 0.33 -18.52 16.68
CA SER A 29 1.40 -17.72 17.30
C SER A 29 2.44 -17.20 16.31
N TRP A 30 2.20 -17.29 15.01
CA TRP A 30 3.16 -16.77 14.03
C TRP A 30 3.41 -15.26 14.10
N PRO A 31 2.42 -14.40 14.48
CA PRO A 31 2.69 -12.98 14.61
C PRO A 31 3.72 -12.66 15.70
N GLU A 32 3.62 -13.32 16.86
CA GLU A 32 4.55 -13.18 17.97
C GLU A 32 5.95 -13.63 17.58
N ARG A 33 6.07 -14.77 16.90
CA ARG A 33 7.36 -15.28 16.42
C ARG A 33 7.99 -14.38 15.37
N LEU A 34 7.17 -13.77 14.50
CA LEU A 34 7.68 -12.80 13.55
C LEU A 34 8.25 -11.56 14.26
N ALA A 35 7.53 -11.06 15.25
CA ALA A 35 8.00 -9.94 16.06
C ALA A 35 9.28 -10.27 16.82
N GLU A 36 9.40 -11.48 17.37
CA GLU A 36 10.61 -11.97 18.02
C GLU A 36 11.78 -12.10 17.05
N ASP A 37 11.59 -12.72 15.88
CA ASP A 37 12.60 -12.76 14.81
C ASP A 37 13.11 -11.36 14.44
N LEU A 38 12.22 -10.38 14.29
CA LEU A 38 12.60 -9.00 13.97
C LEU A 38 13.34 -8.32 15.13
N ARG A 39 12.95 -8.60 16.38
CA ARG A 39 13.63 -8.10 17.58
C ARG A 39 15.04 -8.66 17.71
N GLU A 40 15.23 -9.97 17.53
CA GLU A 40 16.55 -10.62 17.57
C GLU A 40 17.49 -10.07 16.49
N LEU A 41 16.96 -9.75 15.32
CA LEU A 41 17.71 -9.14 14.24
C LEU A 41 17.98 -7.64 14.44
N GLY A 42 17.37 -7.01 15.44
CA GLY A 42 17.44 -5.55 15.65
C GLY A 42 16.91 -4.78 14.43
N ALA A 43 15.82 -5.26 13.83
CA ALA A 43 15.28 -4.71 12.59
C ALA A 43 14.89 -3.22 12.75
N ASP A 44 15.27 -2.39 11.78
CA ASP A 44 14.80 -1.01 11.70
C ASP A 44 13.35 -0.94 11.18
N TRP A 45 12.80 0.28 11.07
CA TRP A 45 11.42 0.43 10.62
C TRP A 45 11.22 0.04 9.14
N ARG A 46 12.22 0.21 8.27
CA ARG A 46 12.14 -0.16 6.85
C ARG A 46 12.12 -1.68 6.68
N GLU A 47 12.99 -2.35 7.39
CA GLU A 47 13.08 -3.81 7.42
C GLU A 47 11.80 -4.43 7.99
N SER A 48 11.30 -3.88 9.10
CA SER A 48 10.03 -4.30 9.70
C SER A 48 8.85 -4.07 8.75
N ALA A 49 8.77 -2.91 8.08
CA ALA A 49 7.73 -2.60 7.11
C ALA A 49 7.72 -3.60 5.95
N GLN A 50 8.90 -3.90 5.39
CA GLN A 50 9.04 -4.86 4.31
C GLN A 50 8.52 -6.24 4.69
N VAL A 51 9.00 -6.77 5.83
CA VAL A 51 8.66 -8.13 6.29
C VAL A 51 7.20 -8.23 6.69
N CYS A 52 6.68 -7.27 7.47
CA CYS A 52 5.30 -7.30 7.96
C CYS A 52 4.27 -7.09 6.84
N ALA A 53 4.55 -6.19 5.88
CA ALA A 53 3.65 -6.01 4.74
C ALA A 53 3.55 -7.27 3.88
N ASP A 54 4.69 -7.92 3.60
CA ASP A 54 4.72 -9.14 2.81
C ASP A 54 4.04 -10.32 3.54
N ALA A 55 4.24 -10.43 4.86
CA ALA A 55 3.58 -11.45 5.68
C ALA A 55 2.06 -11.24 5.73
N ALA A 56 1.60 -10.00 5.92
CA ALA A 56 0.17 -9.68 5.91
C ALA A 56 -0.47 -9.96 4.54
N TRP A 57 0.21 -9.61 3.44
CA TRP A 57 -0.26 -9.93 2.09
C TRP A 57 -0.35 -11.43 1.85
N THR A 58 0.69 -12.18 2.23
CA THR A 58 0.72 -13.63 2.06
C THR A 58 -0.38 -14.30 2.88
N ALA A 59 -0.60 -13.87 4.13
CA ALA A 59 -1.69 -14.37 4.96
C ALA A 59 -3.03 -14.17 4.25
N ARG A 60 -3.33 -12.94 3.80
CA ARG A 60 -4.57 -12.64 3.08
C ARG A 60 -4.73 -13.49 1.80
N SER A 61 -3.71 -13.55 0.96
CA SER A 61 -3.76 -14.27 -0.32
C SER A 61 -3.91 -15.79 -0.17
N THR A 62 -3.55 -16.33 1.00
CA THR A 62 -3.72 -17.76 1.34
C THR A 62 -4.95 -18.03 2.21
N GLY A 63 -5.84 -17.04 2.36
CA GLY A 63 -7.09 -17.20 3.12
C GLY A 63 -6.95 -17.10 4.64
N HIS A 64 -5.79 -16.66 5.15
CA HIS A 64 -5.57 -16.42 6.57
C HIS A 64 -5.75 -14.93 6.89
N SER A 65 -6.27 -14.61 8.06
CA SER A 65 -6.42 -13.22 8.50
C SER A 65 -5.60 -12.94 9.75
N VAL A 66 -4.67 -12.00 9.64
CA VAL A 66 -3.93 -11.45 10.78
C VAL A 66 -4.91 -10.91 11.84
N LEU A 67 -6.02 -10.31 11.40
CA LEU A 67 -7.00 -9.67 12.28
C LEU A 67 -7.80 -10.66 13.16
N THR A 68 -7.72 -11.95 12.88
CA THR A 68 -8.27 -13.01 13.75
C THR A 68 -7.28 -13.50 14.81
N LEU A 69 -6.00 -13.19 14.62
CA LEU A 69 -4.91 -13.61 15.50
C LEU A 69 -4.40 -12.51 16.42
N MET A 70 -4.65 -11.24 16.06
CA MET A 70 -4.17 -10.08 16.81
C MET A 70 -5.32 -9.14 17.13
N SER A 71 -5.48 -8.80 18.42
CA SER A 71 -6.43 -7.78 18.85
C SER A 71 -5.78 -6.38 18.87
N PRO A 72 -6.58 -5.29 18.73
CA PRO A 72 -6.07 -3.93 18.89
C PRO A 72 -5.37 -3.70 20.23
N GLU A 73 -5.89 -4.30 21.31
CA GLU A 73 -5.35 -4.19 22.68
C GLU A 73 -3.97 -4.84 22.77
N GLN A 74 -3.76 -6.00 22.14
CA GLN A 74 -2.47 -6.67 22.08
C GLN A 74 -1.45 -5.82 21.32
N VAL A 75 -1.84 -5.19 20.22
CA VAL A 75 -0.95 -4.32 19.42
C VAL A 75 -0.59 -3.03 20.16
N ALA A 76 -1.50 -2.50 20.99
CA ALA A 76 -1.30 -1.30 21.79
C ALA A 76 -0.81 -1.60 23.23
N ALA A 77 -0.51 -2.86 23.57
CA ALA A 77 -0.17 -3.26 24.93
C ALA A 77 1.06 -2.50 25.46
N PRO A 78 0.99 -1.96 26.67
CA PRO A 78 2.12 -1.27 27.31
C PRO A 78 3.23 -2.28 27.68
N GLY A 79 4.47 -1.78 27.76
CA GLY A 79 5.61 -2.57 28.25
C GLY A 79 6.29 -3.43 27.19
N GLN A 80 5.83 -3.41 25.95
CA GLN A 80 6.57 -4.03 24.84
C GLN A 80 7.83 -3.24 24.52
N ASP A 81 8.90 -3.93 24.10
CA ASP A 81 10.05 -3.27 23.52
C ASP A 81 9.69 -2.58 22.18
N ALA A 82 10.47 -1.58 21.78
CA ALA A 82 10.16 -0.74 20.65
C ALA A 82 10.10 -1.49 19.31
N ILE A 83 10.88 -2.57 19.14
CA ILE A 83 10.89 -3.36 17.90
C ILE A 83 9.66 -4.25 17.83
N THR A 84 9.32 -4.93 18.91
CA THR A 84 8.11 -5.78 19.01
C THR A 84 6.84 -4.94 18.81
N ALA A 85 6.72 -3.80 19.50
CA ALA A 85 5.57 -2.90 19.37
C ALA A 85 5.43 -2.37 17.93
N ARG A 86 6.54 -2.05 17.27
CA ARG A 86 6.55 -1.64 15.87
C ARG A 86 6.15 -2.77 14.93
N ALA A 87 6.69 -3.97 15.11
CA ALA A 87 6.36 -5.13 14.29
C ALA A 87 4.86 -5.46 14.35
N PHE A 88 4.27 -5.46 15.54
CA PHE A 88 2.83 -5.67 15.71
C PHE A 88 2.01 -4.59 15.03
N ARG A 89 2.37 -3.31 15.17
CA ARG A 89 1.69 -2.22 14.45
C ARG A 89 1.79 -2.37 12.94
N HIS A 90 2.99 -2.63 12.40
CA HIS A 90 3.18 -2.81 10.96
C HIS A 90 2.36 -3.97 10.41
N LEU A 91 2.34 -5.10 11.11
CA LEU A 91 1.58 -6.27 10.70
C LEU A 91 0.06 -6.02 10.75
N TYR A 92 -0.44 -5.50 11.87
CA TYR A 92 -1.87 -5.24 12.08
C TYR A 92 -2.42 -4.18 11.13
N LEU A 93 -1.73 -3.02 11.02
CA LEU A 93 -2.16 -1.95 10.13
C LEU A 93 -2.05 -2.35 8.65
N SER A 94 -1.04 -3.16 8.27
CA SER A 94 -0.96 -3.72 6.92
C SER A 94 -2.13 -4.66 6.62
N ALA A 95 -2.55 -5.47 7.58
CA ALA A 95 -3.71 -6.33 7.42
C ALA A 95 -5.00 -5.51 7.24
N LEU A 96 -5.21 -4.47 8.05
CA LEU A 96 -6.35 -3.55 7.88
C LEU A 96 -6.34 -2.88 6.50
N ARG A 97 -5.14 -2.47 6.01
CA ARG A 97 -4.98 -1.90 4.67
C ARG A 97 -5.37 -2.89 3.58
N TYR A 98 -4.91 -4.12 3.64
CA TYR A 98 -5.21 -5.13 2.64
C TYR A 98 -6.68 -5.57 2.66
N ASP A 99 -7.35 -5.44 3.80
CA ASP A 99 -8.79 -5.65 3.94
C ASP A 99 -9.63 -4.39 3.65
N PHE A 100 -9.00 -3.31 3.17
CA PHE A 100 -9.67 -2.03 2.84
C PHE A 100 -10.40 -1.40 4.03
N ARG A 101 -9.99 -1.69 5.26
CA ARG A 101 -10.63 -1.20 6.50
C ARG A 101 -10.12 0.19 6.91
N CYS A 102 -10.21 1.18 6.01
CA CYS A 102 -9.71 2.53 6.26
C CYS A 102 -10.20 3.15 7.56
N ARG A 103 -11.52 3.04 7.87
CA ARG A 103 -12.08 3.60 9.12
C ARG A 103 -11.54 2.93 10.38
N ALA A 104 -11.38 1.61 10.37
CA ALA A 104 -10.82 0.88 11.50
C ALA A 104 -9.34 1.21 11.71
N LEU A 105 -8.57 1.35 10.62
CA LEU A 105 -7.17 1.76 10.67
C LEU A 105 -7.04 3.17 11.24
N GLN A 106 -7.82 4.12 10.76
CA GLN A 106 -7.86 5.49 11.28
C GLN A 106 -8.18 5.49 12.78
N ALA A 107 -9.28 4.84 13.18
CA ALA A 107 -9.72 4.78 14.58
C ALA A 107 -8.64 4.18 15.49
N PHE A 108 -7.97 3.11 15.05
CA PHE A 108 -6.88 2.51 15.82
C PHE A 108 -5.74 3.51 16.07
N VAL A 109 -5.27 4.21 15.02
CA VAL A 109 -4.17 5.17 15.16
C VAL A 109 -4.57 6.36 16.04
N GLU A 110 -5.80 6.87 15.91
CA GLU A 110 -6.31 7.99 16.71
C GLU A 110 -6.49 7.64 18.19
N GLN A 111 -6.75 6.37 18.51
CA GLN A 111 -6.86 5.86 19.88
C GLN A 111 -5.51 5.57 20.55
N LEU A 112 -4.41 5.54 19.80
CA LEU A 112 -3.08 5.37 20.39
C LEU A 112 -2.79 6.51 21.39
N PRO A 113 -2.10 6.22 22.50
CA PRO A 113 -1.63 7.25 23.43
C PRO A 113 -0.87 8.37 22.70
N ALA A 114 -1.04 9.62 23.11
CA ALA A 114 -0.45 10.78 22.42
C ALA A 114 1.06 10.62 22.20
N GLY A 115 1.82 10.15 23.18
CA GLY A 115 3.25 9.90 23.06
C GLY A 115 3.60 8.82 22.03
N THR A 116 2.78 7.76 21.90
CA THR A 116 2.97 6.74 20.87
C THR A 116 2.64 7.28 19.49
N ARG A 117 1.57 8.07 19.37
CA ARG A 117 1.14 8.64 18.08
C ARG A 117 2.16 9.64 17.54
N THR A 118 2.78 10.47 18.37
CA THR A 118 3.84 11.42 17.96
C THR A 118 5.18 10.76 17.64
N SER A 119 5.37 9.49 18.02
CA SER A 119 6.58 8.71 17.76
C SER A 119 6.39 7.62 16.70
N LEU A 120 5.32 7.69 15.91
CA LEU A 120 5.10 6.75 14.81
C LEU A 120 6.21 6.89 13.76
N ASP A 121 6.68 5.73 13.28
CA ASP A 121 7.62 5.69 12.17
C ASP A 121 6.94 6.01 10.82
N CYS A 122 7.75 6.28 9.80
CA CYS A 122 7.25 6.67 8.48
C CYS A 122 6.30 5.66 7.84
N TYR A 123 6.46 4.36 8.10
CA TYR A 123 5.56 3.36 7.53
C TYR A 123 4.20 3.35 8.23
N SER A 124 4.19 3.46 9.56
CA SER A 124 2.96 3.61 10.34
C SER A 124 2.20 4.89 9.96
N LEU A 125 2.92 6.00 9.74
CA LEU A 125 2.33 7.26 9.25
C LEU A 125 1.78 7.13 7.82
N ALA A 126 2.47 6.39 6.94
CA ALA A 126 1.95 6.10 5.59
C ALA A 126 0.65 5.30 5.64
N LEU A 127 0.54 4.31 6.53
CA LEU A 127 -0.70 3.54 6.72
C LEU A 127 -1.83 4.43 7.25
N TYR A 128 -1.52 5.38 8.12
CA TYR A 128 -2.51 6.37 8.57
C TYR A 128 -2.92 7.32 7.43
N ALA A 129 -1.96 7.82 6.65
CA ALA A 129 -2.25 8.60 5.44
C ALA A 129 -3.12 7.82 4.44
N PHE A 130 -2.82 6.52 4.21
CA PHE A 130 -3.65 5.64 3.41
C PHE A 130 -5.10 5.63 3.88
N ALA A 131 -5.32 5.53 5.18
CA ALA A 131 -6.67 5.49 5.73
C ALA A 131 -7.45 6.79 5.51
N LEU A 132 -6.79 7.94 5.63
CA LEU A 132 -7.38 9.26 5.38
C LEU A 132 -7.64 9.47 3.88
N LEU A 133 -6.63 9.21 3.05
CA LEU A 133 -6.73 9.32 1.59
C LEU A 133 -7.83 8.42 1.02
N GLY A 134 -7.88 7.16 1.46
CA GLY A 134 -8.90 6.20 1.01
C GLY A 134 -10.34 6.56 1.40
N GLN A 135 -10.51 7.50 2.33
CA GLN A 135 -11.80 8.11 2.68
C GLN A 135 -12.00 9.48 2.04
N SER A 136 -11.17 9.86 1.07
CA SER A 136 -11.13 11.17 0.40
C SER A 136 -10.98 12.34 1.38
N ARG A 137 -10.31 12.14 2.52
CA ARG A 137 -10.08 13.19 3.51
C ARG A 137 -8.87 14.03 3.11
N PRO A 138 -9.00 15.37 2.99
CA PRO A 138 -7.92 16.24 2.52
C PRO A 138 -6.70 16.28 3.46
N GLU A 139 -6.89 16.00 4.76
CA GLU A 139 -5.79 15.92 5.73
C GLU A 139 -4.78 14.82 5.37
N GLY A 140 -5.23 13.79 4.66
CA GLY A 140 -4.35 12.73 4.13
C GLY A 140 -3.31 13.24 3.14
N LEU A 141 -3.58 14.34 2.41
CA LEU A 141 -2.63 14.93 1.46
C LEU A 141 -1.45 15.59 2.16
N ALA A 142 -1.69 16.31 3.26
CA ALA A 142 -0.62 16.91 4.04
C ALA A 142 0.29 15.85 4.67
N LEU A 143 -0.32 14.79 5.22
CA LEU A 143 0.41 13.67 5.79
C LEU A 143 1.19 12.87 4.74
N LEU A 144 0.64 12.73 3.52
CA LEU A 144 1.36 12.13 2.39
C LEU A 144 2.65 12.90 2.08
N ASP A 145 2.59 14.24 2.01
CA ASP A 145 3.75 15.08 1.71
C ASP A 145 4.83 14.96 2.82
N GLU A 146 4.42 14.93 4.08
CA GLU A 146 5.31 14.70 5.23
C GLU A 146 6.00 13.33 5.14
N VAL A 147 5.25 12.28 4.88
CA VAL A 147 5.78 10.91 4.77
C VAL A 147 6.75 10.79 3.59
N LEU A 148 6.42 11.37 2.43
CA LEU A 148 7.31 11.34 1.26
C LEU A 148 8.64 12.04 1.53
N ALA A 149 8.63 13.16 2.25
CA ALA A 149 9.85 13.87 2.64
C ALA A 149 10.74 13.04 3.58
N ALA A 150 10.14 12.27 4.51
CA ALA A 150 10.86 11.50 5.52
C ALA A 150 11.28 10.10 5.05
N ALA A 151 10.43 9.41 4.29
CA ALA A 151 10.66 8.03 3.87
C ALA A 151 11.62 7.88 2.69
N GLY A 152 11.84 8.94 1.90
CA GLY A 152 12.61 8.86 0.66
C GLY A 152 11.99 7.88 -0.34
N ASP A 153 12.81 7.02 -0.95
CA ASP A 153 12.39 6.08 -2.00
C ASP A 153 12.01 4.69 -1.46
N HIS A 154 11.57 4.60 -0.20
CA HIS A 154 11.19 3.31 0.38
C HIS A 154 9.91 2.76 -0.30
N ALA A 155 10.07 1.74 -1.14
CA ALA A 155 9.03 1.21 -2.02
C ALA A 155 7.74 0.82 -1.28
N LYS A 156 7.83 0.11 -0.14
CA LYS A 156 6.63 -0.30 0.61
C LYS A 156 5.82 0.89 1.14
N THR A 157 6.50 1.94 1.62
CA THR A 157 5.83 3.18 2.06
C THR A 157 5.12 3.85 0.89
N ARG A 158 5.79 3.97 -0.27
CA ARG A 158 5.18 4.56 -1.47
C ARG A 158 4.00 3.74 -1.99
N HIS A 159 4.07 2.41 -1.98
CA HIS A 159 2.92 1.55 -2.32
C HIS A 159 1.70 1.74 -1.40
N VAL A 160 1.93 2.03 -0.11
CA VAL A 160 0.84 2.36 0.81
C VAL A 160 0.16 3.65 0.39
N LEU A 161 0.93 4.69 0.09
CA LEU A 161 0.42 6.00 -0.34
C LEU A 161 -0.28 5.95 -1.71
N LEU A 162 0.30 5.23 -2.69
CA LEU A 162 -0.34 4.95 -3.98
C LEU A 162 -1.71 4.30 -3.81
N HIS A 163 -1.82 3.34 -2.89
CA HIS A 163 -3.08 2.66 -2.62
C HIS A 163 -4.14 3.62 -2.03
N GLY A 164 -3.73 4.48 -1.10
CA GLY A 164 -4.62 5.51 -0.53
C GLY A 164 -5.14 6.51 -1.57
N LEU A 165 -4.26 7.05 -2.40
CA LEU A 165 -4.62 7.96 -3.49
C LEU A 165 -5.51 7.27 -4.54
N TRP A 166 -5.27 6.00 -4.81
CA TRP A 166 -6.09 5.25 -5.76
C TRP A 166 -7.52 5.01 -5.25
N LEU A 167 -7.69 4.78 -3.94
CA LEU A 167 -9.01 4.66 -3.31
C LEU A 167 -9.74 6.00 -3.22
N GLY A 168 -9.03 7.07 -2.89
CA GLY A 168 -9.57 8.43 -2.72
C GLY A 168 -9.90 9.09 -4.04
N GLN A 169 -11.11 8.83 -4.56
CA GLN A 169 -11.52 9.28 -5.89
C GLN A 169 -11.88 10.77 -5.94
N ASP A 170 -12.36 11.33 -4.82
CA ASP A 170 -12.86 12.71 -4.73
C ASP A 170 -11.82 13.69 -4.16
N LEU A 171 -10.56 13.29 -4.08
CA LEU A 171 -9.47 14.16 -3.64
C LEU A 171 -9.12 15.18 -4.73
N ASP A 172 -9.04 16.46 -4.34
CA ASP A 172 -8.52 17.50 -5.22
C ASP A 172 -7.12 17.13 -5.72
N ARG A 173 -6.93 17.19 -7.05
CA ARG A 173 -5.69 16.78 -7.72
C ARG A 173 -5.18 15.39 -7.34
N GLY A 174 -6.06 14.51 -6.85
CA GLY A 174 -5.68 13.17 -6.43
C GLY A 174 -5.13 12.31 -7.57
N ALA A 175 -5.70 12.45 -8.78
CA ALA A 175 -5.26 11.71 -9.95
C ALA A 175 -3.86 12.15 -10.43
N GLU A 176 -3.57 13.46 -10.45
CA GLU A 176 -2.24 13.99 -10.77
C GLU A 176 -1.18 13.57 -9.77
N ARG A 177 -1.51 13.61 -8.47
CA ARG A 177 -0.60 13.13 -7.42
C ARG A 177 -0.36 11.63 -7.52
N LEU A 178 -1.38 10.84 -7.82
CA LEU A 178 -1.27 9.41 -8.04
C LEU A 178 -0.35 9.13 -9.24
N LEU A 179 -0.54 9.83 -10.35
CA LEU A 179 0.30 9.71 -11.54
C LEU A 179 1.76 10.06 -11.22
N ALA A 180 2.00 11.21 -10.59
CA ALA A 180 3.35 11.65 -10.23
C ALA A 180 4.06 10.66 -9.31
N LEU A 181 3.36 10.10 -8.31
CA LEU A 181 3.94 9.14 -7.39
C LEU A 181 4.20 7.78 -8.05
N SER A 182 3.33 7.32 -8.96
CA SER A 182 3.47 6.03 -9.65
C SER A 182 4.52 6.04 -10.77
N SER A 183 4.89 7.22 -11.28
CA SER A 183 5.93 7.40 -12.30
C SER A 183 7.27 7.90 -11.76
N GLY A 184 7.35 8.25 -10.48
CA GLY A 184 8.59 8.67 -9.83
C GLY A 184 9.33 7.52 -9.14
N PRO A 185 10.57 7.79 -8.62
CA PRO A 185 11.31 6.77 -7.89
C PRO A 185 10.51 6.16 -6.72
N PRO A 186 10.65 4.86 -6.44
CA PRO A 186 11.48 3.86 -7.11
C PRO A 186 10.79 3.17 -8.31
N PHE A 187 9.68 3.71 -8.81
CA PHE A 187 8.84 3.10 -9.86
C PHE A 187 9.14 3.62 -11.27
N ASP A 188 10.04 4.58 -11.39
CA ASP A 188 10.46 5.23 -12.65
C ASP A 188 11.04 4.28 -13.69
N THR A 189 11.48 3.09 -13.29
CA THR A 189 11.94 2.04 -14.21
C THR A 189 10.82 1.34 -14.96
N GLY A 190 9.55 1.53 -14.54
CA GLY A 190 8.39 0.88 -15.15
C GLY A 190 8.37 -0.66 -14.99
N THR A 191 9.06 -1.20 -13.99
CA THR A 191 9.16 -2.66 -13.75
C THR A 191 8.25 -3.16 -12.62
N ASP A 192 7.51 -2.29 -11.97
CA ASP A 192 6.59 -2.63 -10.88
C ASP A 192 5.14 -2.70 -11.39
N PRO A 193 4.55 -3.90 -11.50
CA PRO A 193 3.20 -4.06 -12.06
C PRO A 193 2.12 -3.37 -11.23
N ILE A 194 2.31 -3.23 -9.90
CA ILE A 194 1.34 -2.56 -9.04
C ILE A 194 1.40 -1.05 -9.21
N ALA A 195 2.59 -0.47 -9.39
CA ALA A 195 2.74 0.94 -9.67
C ALA A 195 2.14 1.28 -11.05
N LEU A 196 2.40 0.48 -12.07
CA LEU A 196 1.80 0.60 -13.41
C LEU A 196 0.27 0.49 -13.37
N PHE A 197 -0.27 -0.43 -12.60
CA PHE A 197 -1.72 -0.54 -12.38
C PHE A 197 -2.31 0.76 -11.78
N ARG A 198 -1.65 1.34 -10.77
CA ARG A 198 -2.09 2.60 -10.15
C ARG A 198 -1.93 3.79 -11.11
N MET A 199 -0.86 3.79 -11.90
CA MET A 199 -0.65 4.76 -13.01
C MET A 199 -1.79 4.70 -14.02
N ALA A 200 -2.16 3.51 -14.47
CA ALA A 200 -3.27 3.31 -15.41
C ALA A 200 -4.59 3.86 -14.87
N GLY A 201 -4.89 3.61 -13.59
CA GLY A 201 -6.06 4.17 -12.91
C GLY A 201 -6.03 5.71 -12.82
N ALA A 202 -4.85 6.31 -12.60
CA ALA A 202 -4.68 7.76 -12.62
C ALA A 202 -4.92 8.33 -14.03
N LEU A 203 -4.31 7.72 -15.05
CA LEU A 203 -4.45 8.13 -16.45
C LEU A 203 -5.91 8.04 -16.92
N ARG A 204 -6.64 6.99 -16.52
CA ARG A 204 -8.09 6.90 -16.79
C ARG A 204 -8.87 8.07 -16.21
N ARG A 205 -8.59 8.47 -14.95
CA ARG A 205 -9.25 9.61 -14.30
C ARG A 205 -8.93 10.95 -14.97
N LEU A 206 -7.75 11.03 -15.59
CA LEU A 206 -7.29 12.22 -16.33
C LEU A 206 -7.74 12.23 -17.80
N GLY A 207 -8.51 11.24 -18.27
CA GLY A 207 -8.94 11.11 -19.66
C GLY A 207 -7.83 10.70 -20.64
N ARG A 208 -6.66 10.27 -20.14
CA ARG A 208 -5.48 9.85 -20.93
C ARG A 208 -5.54 8.33 -21.20
N TYR A 209 -6.60 7.91 -21.90
CA TYR A 209 -6.98 6.50 -22.01
C TYR A 209 -5.94 5.63 -22.72
N ASP A 210 -5.36 6.10 -23.83
CA ASP A 210 -4.39 5.31 -24.61
C ASP A 210 -3.10 5.07 -23.82
N GLU A 211 -2.65 6.05 -23.06
CA GLU A 211 -1.51 5.89 -22.14
C GLU A 211 -1.87 4.94 -20.99
N GLY A 212 -3.11 5.02 -20.49
CA GLY A 212 -3.61 4.09 -19.47
C GLY A 212 -3.66 2.65 -19.95
N LEU A 213 -4.07 2.41 -21.21
CA LEU A 213 -4.04 1.08 -21.82
C LEU A 213 -2.60 0.56 -21.97
N THR A 214 -1.68 1.41 -22.40
CA THR A 214 -0.26 1.04 -22.51
C THR A 214 0.31 0.62 -21.14
N ALA A 215 0.04 1.39 -20.08
CA ALA A 215 0.54 1.10 -18.74
C ALA A 215 -0.06 -0.21 -18.17
N ILE A 216 -1.36 -0.47 -18.40
CA ILE A 216 -2.00 -1.68 -17.88
C ILE A 216 -1.57 -2.93 -18.64
N ASP A 217 -1.35 -2.84 -19.97
CA ASP A 217 -0.84 -3.95 -20.77
C ASP A 217 0.60 -4.30 -20.33
N GLN A 218 1.45 -3.31 -20.12
CA GLN A 218 2.79 -3.51 -19.53
C GLN A 218 2.73 -4.17 -18.14
N ALA A 219 1.79 -3.77 -17.28
CA ALA A 219 1.60 -4.39 -15.97
C ALA A 219 1.22 -5.87 -16.08
N LEU A 220 0.35 -6.22 -17.04
CA LEU A 220 -0.04 -7.61 -17.31
C LEU A 220 1.15 -8.45 -17.77
N ASP A 221 2.00 -7.91 -18.64
CA ASP A 221 3.19 -8.60 -19.15
C ASP A 221 4.24 -8.86 -18.06
N LEU A 222 4.31 -7.99 -17.06
CA LEU A 222 5.26 -8.10 -15.92
C LEU A 222 4.75 -8.99 -14.79
N LEU A 223 3.47 -9.35 -14.79
CA LEU A 223 2.88 -10.09 -13.69
C LEU A 223 3.38 -11.54 -13.67
N PRO A 224 3.87 -12.06 -12.51
CA PRO A 224 4.27 -13.45 -12.41
C PRO A 224 3.11 -14.41 -12.73
N PRO A 225 3.36 -15.51 -13.43
CA PRO A 225 2.36 -16.55 -13.65
C PRO A 225 1.80 -17.06 -12.31
N GLY A 226 0.48 -17.05 -12.16
CA GLY A 226 -0.20 -17.59 -10.97
C GLY A 226 -0.66 -16.55 -9.95
N ASP A 227 -0.33 -15.27 -10.08
CA ASP A 227 -0.94 -14.21 -9.25
C ASP A 227 -2.34 -13.84 -9.76
N LEU A 228 -3.29 -14.77 -9.54
CA LEU A 228 -4.67 -14.64 -10.04
C LEU A 228 -5.42 -13.45 -9.46
N THR A 229 -5.10 -13.04 -8.23
CA THR A 229 -5.78 -11.92 -7.55
C THR A 229 -5.43 -10.60 -8.23
N VAL A 230 -4.14 -10.33 -8.40
CA VAL A 230 -3.67 -9.11 -9.06
C VAL A 230 -4.05 -9.12 -10.53
N HIS A 231 -3.95 -10.27 -11.22
CA HIS A 231 -4.35 -10.40 -12.61
C HIS A 231 -5.82 -10.00 -12.84
N ALA A 232 -6.74 -10.45 -11.98
CA ALA A 232 -8.15 -10.08 -12.08
C ALA A 232 -8.39 -8.56 -11.95
N ASP A 233 -7.67 -7.90 -11.03
CA ASP A 233 -7.76 -6.45 -10.86
C ASP A 233 -7.22 -5.69 -12.07
N LEU A 234 -6.12 -6.14 -12.67
CA LEU A 234 -5.53 -5.56 -13.88
C LEU A 234 -6.48 -5.68 -15.08
N VAL A 235 -7.05 -6.86 -15.31
CA VAL A 235 -8.03 -7.10 -16.39
C VAL A 235 -9.27 -6.22 -16.21
N ARG A 236 -9.75 -6.08 -14.97
CA ARG A 236 -10.88 -5.21 -14.67
C ARG A 236 -10.56 -3.75 -14.96
N GLU A 237 -9.40 -3.24 -14.53
CA GLU A 237 -9.01 -1.84 -14.79
C GLU A 237 -8.86 -1.58 -16.30
N ARG A 238 -8.26 -2.52 -17.05
CA ARG A 238 -8.17 -2.44 -18.51
C ARG A 238 -9.54 -2.30 -19.17
N ALA A 239 -10.51 -3.08 -18.71
CA ALA A 239 -11.89 -2.99 -19.22
C ALA A 239 -12.53 -1.63 -18.88
N LEU A 240 -12.29 -1.08 -17.69
CA LEU A 240 -12.78 0.23 -17.28
C LEU A 240 -12.17 1.37 -18.13
N ILE A 241 -10.87 1.29 -18.45
CA ILE A 241 -10.21 2.27 -19.32
C ILE A 241 -10.82 2.24 -20.72
N SER A 242 -10.98 1.02 -21.30
CA SER A 242 -11.55 0.85 -22.64
C SER A 242 -12.99 1.39 -22.71
N ALA A 243 -13.83 1.07 -21.72
CA ALA A 243 -15.19 1.55 -21.66
C ALA A 243 -15.27 3.08 -21.53
N ALA A 244 -14.41 3.68 -20.71
CA ALA A 244 -14.36 5.14 -20.54
C ALA A 244 -13.93 5.83 -21.85
N ARG A 245 -12.92 5.32 -22.55
CA ARG A 245 -12.49 5.80 -23.86
C ARG A 245 -13.61 5.75 -24.89
N ASP A 246 -14.32 4.63 -24.97
CA ASP A 246 -15.40 4.44 -25.95
C ASP A 246 -16.59 5.39 -25.67
N ILE A 247 -16.87 5.71 -24.42
CA ILE A 247 -17.89 6.69 -24.03
C ILE A 247 -17.47 8.11 -24.47
N ASP A 248 -16.23 8.49 -24.22
CA ASP A 248 -15.72 9.83 -24.53
C ASP A 248 -15.62 10.08 -26.04
N GLN A 249 -15.32 9.04 -26.81
CA GLN A 249 -15.22 9.09 -28.28
C GLN A 249 -16.59 9.06 -29.00
N ARG A 250 -17.70 8.78 -28.29
CA ARG A 250 -19.02 8.80 -28.92
C ARG A 250 -19.36 10.23 -29.37
N PRO A 251 -19.73 10.43 -30.65
CA PRO A 251 -20.17 11.73 -31.12
C PRO A 251 -21.36 12.19 -30.26
N ARG A 252 -21.20 13.31 -29.56
CA ARG A 252 -22.34 13.95 -28.88
C ARG A 252 -23.41 14.20 -29.92
N ALA A 253 -24.51 13.43 -29.85
CA ALA A 253 -25.66 13.66 -30.70
C ALA A 253 -26.00 15.14 -30.62
N ARG A 254 -25.82 15.89 -31.73
CA ARG A 254 -26.22 17.29 -31.83
C ARG A 254 -27.73 17.32 -31.56
N THR A 255 -28.10 17.75 -30.36
CA THR A 255 -29.46 18.23 -30.11
C THR A 255 -29.63 19.49 -30.88
N GLY A 256 -29.78 19.36 -32.21
CA GLY A 256 -30.22 20.41 -33.12
C GLY A 256 -31.72 20.58 -32.93
N GLY A 257 -32.09 21.36 -31.94
CA GLY A 257 -33.41 21.92 -31.86
C GLY A 257 -33.59 22.86 -33.03
N THR A 258 -34.26 22.43 -34.10
CA THR A 258 -34.87 23.31 -35.08
C THR A 258 -36.01 24.02 -34.38
N ALA A 259 -35.72 25.24 -33.89
CA ALA A 259 -36.76 26.21 -33.65
C ALA A 259 -37.26 26.69 -35.02
N SER A 260 -38.47 26.34 -35.37
CA SER A 260 -39.26 26.95 -36.44
C SER A 260 -40.29 27.87 -35.79
#